data_bce932897f5b9c1c045a0091bc46f894
#
_entry.id   bce932897f5b9c1c045a0091bc46f894
#
_cell.length_a   1.000
_cell.length_b   1.000
_cell.length_c   1.000
_cell.angle_alpha   90.00
_cell.angle_beta   90.00
_cell.angle_gamma   90.00
#
_symmetry.space_group_name_H-M   'P 1'
#
loop_
_entity.id
_entity.type
_entity.pdbx_description
1 polymer ?
#
loop_
_entity_poly.entity_id
_entity_poly.type
_entity_poly.pdbx_seq_one_letter_code
_entity_poly.pdbx_strand_id
1 'polypeptide(L)'
;MNNSHIKKLTLSLARSETEDDVVNILTKANLWDDKDVWKEFDGSDGNWSTIGNQQKSADGALVEKIINSVDAVLIKECLNFGINPESSEAPSSIQDAQKLFFNIFNGKLSSIDTKQRSRIAENIYLVASGSKFPSLDIVDLGEGQSPSAFKDTFLSLNKGNKSKMQFVQGKFGMGGTGVLSFGSPKHNLQLIISKRNQTIKDSDEEWGMTVVRRI
;
A
#
# COMPACT_ATOMS: atom_id res chain seq x y z
N MET A 1 -18.70 16.47 -1.88
CA MET A 1 -17.72 16.92 -2.91
C MET A 1 -18.00 16.24 -4.24
N ASN A 2 -17.79 16.92 -5.39
CA ASN A 2 -17.87 16.27 -6.70
C ASN A 2 -16.51 15.63 -7.09
N ASN A 3 -16.51 14.72 -8.06
CA ASN A 3 -15.32 13.97 -8.48
C ASN A 3 -14.14 14.84 -8.91
N SER A 4 -14.40 16.01 -9.53
CA SER A 4 -13.34 16.95 -9.94
C SER A 4 -12.63 17.58 -8.74
N HIS A 5 -13.38 17.90 -7.69
CA HIS A 5 -12.83 18.42 -6.43
C HIS A 5 -12.02 17.37 -5.68
N ILE A 6 -12.53 16.13 -5.60
CA ILE A 6 -11.83 15.00 -4.97
C ILE A 6 -10.51 14.75 -5.69
N LYS A 7 -10.51 14.71 -7.03
CA LYS A 7 -9.29 14.54 -7.83
C LYS A 7 -8.26 15.63 -7.55
N LYS A 8 -8.68 16.92 -7.53
CA LYS A 8 -7.78 18.04 -7.22
C LYS A 8 -7.20 17.92 -5.81
N LEU A 9 -8.02 17.61 -4.82
CA LEU A 9 -7.60 17.39 -3.45
C LEU A 9 -6.56 16.27 -3.37
N THR A 10 -6.86 15.11 -3.94
CA THR A 10 -5.95 13.95 -3.97
C THR A 10 -4.60 14.31 -4.57
N LEU A 11 -4.58 14.98 -5.73
CA LEU A 11 -3.34 15.41 -6.39
C LEU A 11 -2.57 16.46 -5.59
N SER A 12 -3.26 17.36 -4.88
CA SER A 12 -2.61 18.33 -4.01
C SER A 12 -1.95 17.65 -2.81
N LEU A 13 -2.65 16.70 -2.18
CA LEU A 13 -2.10 15.91 -1.08
C LEU A 13 -0.91 15.06 -1.52
N ALA A 14 -1.00 14.39 -2.67
CA ALA A 14 0.08 13.57 -3.21
C ALA A 14 1.35 14.38 -3.58
N ARG A 15 1.23 15.70 -3.76
CA ARG A 15 2.34 16.60 -4.06
C ARG A 15 2.86 17.36 -2.85
N SER A 16 2.30 17.11 -1.67
CA SER A 16 2.73 17.77 -0.45
C SER A 16 4.10 17.24 -0.01
N GLU A 17 5.00 18.14 0.32
CA GLU A 17 6.35 17.79 0.78
C GLU A 17 6.46 17.82 2.30
N THR A 18 5.53 18.52 2.98
CA THR A 18 5.56 18.69 4.43
C THR A 18 4.22 18.34 5.07
N GLU A 19 4.26 18.01 6.35
CA GLU A 19 3.06 17.83 7.18
C GLU A 19 2.17 19.06 7.22
N ASP A 20 2.77 20.25 7.32
CA ASP A 20 2.05 21.52 7.35
C ASP A 20 1.32 21.78 6.01
N ASP A 21 1.86 21.36 4.87
CA ASP A 21 1.17 21.43 3.58
C ASP A 21 -0.11 20.60 3.60
N VAL A 22 -0.03 19.35 4.08
CA VAL A 22 -1.20 18.46 4.18
C VAL A 22 -2.26 19.06 5.09
N VAL A 23 -1.87 19.55 6.27
CA VAL A 23 -2.79 20.20 7.22
C VAL A 23 -3.46 21.42 6.58
N ASN A 24 -2.69 22.27 5.91
CA ASN A 24 -3.21 23.46 5.22
C ASN A 24 -4.19 23.11 4.10
N ILE A 25 -3.89 22.08 3.29
CA ILE A 25 -4.76 21.62 2.21
C ILE A 25 -6.08 21.11 2.78
N LEU A 26 -6.04 20.26 3.81
CA LEU A 26 -7.23 19.70 4.43
C LEU A 26 -8.05 20.76 5.17
N THR A 27 -7.41 21.73 5.82
CA THR A 27 -8.09 22.87 6.48
C THR A 27 -8.82 23.74 5.47
N LYS A 28 -8.16 24.10 4.34
CA LYS A 28 -8.79 24.86 3.25
C LYS A 28 -9.97 24.13 2.61
N ALA A 29 -9.95 22.81 2.64
CA ALA A 29 -11.05 21.98 2.18
C ALA A 29 -12.16 21.77 3.23
N ASN A 30 -12.03 22.35 4.42
CA ASN A 30 -12.89 22.15 5.60
C ASN A 30 -13.00 20.68 6.05
N LEU A 31 -11.92 19.92 5.90
CA LEU A 31 -11.88 18.50 6.26
C LEU A 31 -11.06 18.22 7.52
N TRP A 32 -10.11 19.09 7.88
CA TRP A 32 -9.18 18.82 8.99
C TRP A 32 -9.88 18.66 10.33
N ASP A 33 -10.86 19.52 10.61
CA ASP A 33 -11.61 19.54 11.86
C ASP A 33 -13.01 18.91 11.76
N ASP A 34 -13.36 18.40 10.58
CA ASP A 34 -14.67 17.78 10.32
C ASP A 34 -14.73 16.37 10.92
N LYS A 35 -15.40 16.22 12.07
CA LYS A 35 -15.56 14.96 12.79
C LYS A 35 -16.36 13.90 12.02
N ASP A 36 -17.14 14.29 11.04
CA ASP A 36 -17.98 13.35 10.28
C ASP A 36 -17.15 12.58 9.24
N VAL A 37 -16.06 13.16 8.74
CA VAL A 37 -15.17 12.49 7.77
C VAL A 37 -14.10 11.62 8.41
N TRP A 38 -13.67 11.93 9.65
CA TRP A 38 -12.67 11.16 10.36
C TRP A 38 -13.32 10.01 11.12
N LYS A 39 -12.74 8.84 11.00
CA LYS A 39 -13.21 7.63 11.68
C LYS A 39 -12.04 6.97 12.40
N GLU A 40 -12.34 6.33 13.53
CA GLU A 40 -11.37 5.57 14.28
C GLU A 40 -10.75 4.47 13.43
N PHE A 41 -9.41 4.32 13.51
CA PHE A 41 -8.69 3.31 12.77
C PHE A 41 -9.11 1.91 13.24
N ASP A 42 -9.62 1.10 12.32
CA ASP A 42 -10.22 -0.22 12.61
C ASP A 42 -11.27 -0.19 13.73
N GLY A 43 -11.97 0.95 13.86
CA GLY A 43 -13.12 1.13 14.76
C GLY A 43 -12.79 1.27 16.25
N SER A 44 -11.53 1.50 16.65
CA SER A 44 -11.17 1.66 18.08
C SER A 44 -9.93 2.53 18.29
N ASP A 45 -10.03 3.46 19.26
CA ASP A 45 -8.94 4.30 19.75
C ASP A 45 -7.74 3.49 20.30
N GLY A 46 -8.02 2.34 20.92
CA GLY A 46 -7.00 1.48 21.53
C GLY A 46 -6.01 0.88 20.53
N ASN A 47 -6.31 0.93 19.24
CA ASN A 47 -5.50 0.34 18.21
C ASN A 47 -4.14 1.03 18.01
N TRP A 48 -3.97 2.30 18.41
CA TRP A 48 -2.69 3.00 18.36
C TRP A 48 -1.59 2.36 19.20
N SER A 49 -1.94 1.76 20.34
CA SER A 49 -0.97 1.03 21.16
C SER A 49 -0.44 -0.21 20.44
N THR A 50 -1.31 -0.90 19.70
CA THR A 50 -0.94 -2.05 18.87
C THR A 50 -0.06 -1.63 17.69
N ILE A 51 -0.45 -0.57 16.97
CA ILE A 51 0.33 0.02 15.86
C ILE A 51 1.73 0.41 16.33
N GLY A 52 1.85 1.11 17.46
CA GLY A 52 3.12 1.58 18.00
C GLY A 52 4.10 0.47 18.37
N ASN A 53 3.61 -0.74 18.60
CA ASN A 53 4.42 -1.90 18.99
C ASN A 53 4.78 -2.84 17.83
N GLN A 54 4.26 -2.59 16.61
CA GLN A 54 4.47 -3.50 15.46
C GLN A 54 5.88 -3.46 14.91
N GLN A 55 6.48 -2.28 14.84
CA GLN A 55 7.82 -2.08 14.30
C GLN A 55 8.68 -1.28 15.27
N LYS A 56 9.94 -1.71 15.43
CA LYS A 56 10.90 -1.09 16.33
C LYS A 56 11.78 -0.04 15.64
N SER A 57 11.79 0.00 14.30
CA SER A 57 12.61 0.92 13.52
C SER A 57 11.91 1.37 12.25
N ALA A 58 12.22 2.58 11.80
CA ALA A 58 11.71 3.12 10.54
C ALA A 58 12.15 2.28 9.33
N ASP A 59 13.39 1.78 9.36
CA ASP A 59 13.92 0.92 8.28
C ASP A 59 13.10 -0.37 8.15
N GLY A 60 12.79 -1.01 9.29
CA GLY A 60 11.95 -2.20 9.29
C GLY A 60 10.55 -1.93 8.74
N ALA A 61 9.95 -0.78 9.10
CA ALA A 61 8.66 -0.36 8.60
C ALA A 61 8.68 -0.09 7.09
N LEU A 62 9.75 0.53 6.57
CA LEU A 62 9.93 0.78 5.14
C LEU A 62 10.09 -0.54 4.37
N VAL A 63 10.94 -1.45 4.84
CA VAL A 63 11.13 -2.77 4.23
C VAL A 63 9.81 -3.53 4.15
N GLU A 64 9.01 -3.50 5.20
CA GLU A 64 7.69 -4.14 5.22
C GLU A 64 6.75 -3.57 4.14
N LYS A 65 6.77 -2.25 3.93
CA LYS A 65 5.98 -1.63 2.84
C LYS A 65 6.45 -2.10 1.47
N ILE A 66 7.76 -2.21 1.25
CA ILE A 66 8.32 -2.71 -0.01
C ILE A 66 7.92 -4.18 -0.22
N ILE A 67 7.98 -5.00 0.82
CA ILE A 67 7.54 -6.41 0.77
C ILE A 67 6.05 -6.49 0.39
N ASN A 68 5.21 -5.64 0.98
CA ASN A 68 3.78 -5.60 0.63
C ASN A 68 3.55 -5.21 -0.84
N SER A 69 4.38 -4.31 -1.39
CA SER A 69 4.33 -3.96 -2.82
C SER A 69 4.76 -5.14 -3.72
N VAL A 70 5.80 -5.90 -3.32
CA VAL A 70 6.20 -7.13 -4.02
C VAL A 70 5.06 -8.16 -4.00
N ASP A 71 4.45 -8.39 -2.85
CA ASP A 71 3.30 -9.28 -2.73
C ASP A 71 2.14 -8.85 -3.63
N ALA A 72 1.82 -7.56 -3.69
CA ALA A 72 0.76 -7.02 -4.54
C ALA A 72 1.02 -7.28 -6.03
N VAL A 73 2.28 -7.17 -6.46
CA VAL A 73 2.70 -7.50 -7.84
C VAL A 73 2.54 -9.00 -8.12
N LEU A 74 2.97 -9.87 -7.19
CA LEU A 74 2.83 -11.31 -7.33
C LEU A 74 1.35 -11.74 -7.39
N ILE A 75 0.50 -11.16 -6.56
CA ILE A 75 -0.95 -11.42 -6.56
C ILE A 75 -1.57 -10.99 -7.88
N LYS A 76 -1.21 -9.79 -8.38
CA LYS A 76 -1.68 -9.31 -9.69
C LYS A 76 -1.34 -10.31 -10.80
N GLU A 77 -0.10 -10.77 -10.86
CA GLU A 77 0.31 -11.73 -11.89
C GLU A 77 -0.45 -13.06 -11.75
N CYS A 78 -0.64 -13.56 -10.51
CA CYS A 78 -1.44 -14.75 -10.27
C CYS A 78 -2.87 -14.61 -10.84
N LEU A 79 -3.52 -13.48 -10.58
CA LEU A 79 -4.85 -13.17 -11.10
C LEU A 79 -4.87 -13.03 -12.63
N ASN A 80 -3.83 -12.42 -13.23
CA ASN A 80 -3.69 -12.29 -14.69
C ASN A 80 -3.52 -13.65 -15.39
N PHE A 81 -2.94 -14.63 -14.70
CA PHE A 81 -2.87 -16.01 -15.16
C PHE A 81 -4.22 -16.76 -14.98
N GLY A 82 -5.24 -16.11 -14.45
CA GLY A 82 -6.55 -16.71 -14.17
C GLY A 82 -6.57 -17.64 -12.96
N ILE A 83 -5.55 -17.58 -12.11
CA ILE A 83 -5.41 -18.42 -10.93
C ILE A 83 -5.95 -17.66 -9.71
N ASN A 84 -6.82 -18.30 -8.91
CA ASN A 84 -7.20 -17.75 -7.62
C ASN A 84 -6.02 -17.87 -6.64
N PRO A 85 -5.51 -16.75 -6.06
CA PRO A 85 -4.35 -16.76 -5.17
C PRO A 85 -4.50 -17.65 -3.92
N GLU A 86 -5.72 -17.94 -3.50
CA GLU A 86 -6.03 -18.81 -2.34
C GLU A 86 -6.27 -20.28 -2.70
N SER A 87 -6.26 -20.62 -3.99
CA SER A 87 -6.51 -21.99 -4.45
C SER A 87 -5.26 -22.87 -4.37
N SER A 88 -5.46 -24.19 -4.46
CA SER A 88 -4.36 -25.16 -4.58
C SER A 88 -3.59 -25.08 -5.89
N GLU A 89 -4.12 -24.35 -6.89
CA GLU A 89 -3.46 -24.12 -8.17
C GLU A 89 -2.46 -22.95 -8.12
N ALA A 90 -2.56 -22.12 -7.06
CA ALA A 90 -1.65 -21.01 -6.83
C ALA A 90 -0.23 -21.51 -6.50
N PRO A 91 0.82 -20.73 -6.78
CA PRO A 91 2.18 -21.10 -6.42
C PRO A 91 2.32 -21.47 -4.93
N SER A 92 3.07 -22.52 -4.64
CA SER A 92 3.28 -23.01 -3.27
C SER A 92 4.36 -22.23 -2.50
N SER A 93 5.12 -21.38 -3.21
CA SER A 93 6.18 -20.57 -2.63
C SER A 93 6.43 -19.31 -3.47
N ILE A 94 7.11 -18.33 -2.90
CA ILE A 94 7.56 -17.14 -3.64
C ILE A 94 8.49 -17.52 -4.81
N GLN A 95 9.29 -18.57 -4.67
CA GLN A 95 10.18 -19.04 -5.73
C GLN A 95 9.40 -19.64 -6.89
N ASP A 96 8.34 -20.40 -6.59
CA ASP A 96 7.45 -20.95 -7.62
C ASP A 96 6.72 -19.82 -8.36
N ALA A 97 6.24 -18.80 -7.64
CA ALA A 97 5.62 -17.62 -8.22
C ALA A 97 6.61 -16.84 -9.12
N GLN A 98 7.83 -16.63 -8.66
CA GLN A 98 8.88 -15.96 -9.45
C GLN A 98 9.22 -16.74 -10.73
N LYS A 99 9.29 -18.07 -10.63
CA LYS A 99 9.52 -18.93 -11.80
C LYS A 99 8.34 -18.88 -12.77
N LEU A 100 7.12 -19.01 -12.26
CA LEU A 100 5.91 -19.08 -13.09
C LEU A 100 5.64 -17.75 -13.81
N PHE A 101 5.69 -16.63 -13.07
CA PHE A 101 5.25 -15.34 -13.60
C PHE A 101 6.37 -14.57 -14.31
N PHE A 102 7.62 -14.76 -13.89
CA PHE A 102 8.75 -13.94 -14.35
C PHE A 102 9.91 -14.72 -14.95
N ASN A 103 9.84 -16.05 -15.02
CA ASN A 103 10.93 -16.93 -15.44
C ASN A 103 12.22 -16.74 -14.62
N ILE A 104 12.09 -16.37 -13.33
CA ILE A 104 13.22 -16.25 -12.41
C ILE A 104 13.44 -17.61 -11.75
N PHE A 105 14.59 -18.23 -12.03
CA PHE A 105 14.93 -19.54 -11.48
C PHE A 105 15.73 -19.42 -10.18
N ASN A 106 15.36 -20.23 -9.19
CA ASN A 106 16.01 -20.30 -7.87
C ASN A 106 16.13 -18.93 -7.16
N GLY A 107 15.18 -18.03 -7.38
CA GLY A 107 15.18 -16.68 -6.81
C GLY A 107 16.31 -15.77 -7.29
N LYS A 108 17.03 -16.15 -8.37
CA LYS A 108 18.19 -15.41 -8.85
C LYS A 108 17.82 -14.52 -10.03
N LEU A 109 17.81 -13.20 -9.81
CA LEU A 109 17.59 -12.21 -10.89
C LEU A 109 18.62 -12.31 -12.03
N SER A 110 19.78 -12.91 -11.77
CA SER A 110 20.78 -13.19 -12.80
C SER A 110 20.36 -14.25 -13.82
N SER A 111 19.30 -15.02 -13.53
CA SER A 111 18.74 -16.02 -14.48
C SER A 111 17.97 -15.41 -15.64
N ILE A 112 17.67 -14.12 -15.61
CA ILE A 112 16.97 -13.38 -16.64
C ILE A 112 17.85 -12.25 -17.19
N ASP A 113 17.56 -11.81 -18.43
CA ASP A 113 18.32 -10.73 -19.06
C ASP A 113 18.04 -9.34 -18.45
N THR A 114 18.88 -8.36 -18.80
CA THR A 114 18.78 -6.99 -18.28
C THR A 114 17.46 -6.32 -18.64
N LYS A 115 16.95 -6.53 -19.85
CA LYS A 115 15.69 -5.93 -20.30
C LYS A 115 14.50 -6.45 -19.49
N GLN A 116 14.50 -7.75 -19.21
CA GLN A 116 13.47 -8.36 -18.37
C GLN A 116 13.55 -7.87 -16.92
N ARG A 117 14.77 -7.75 -16.36
CA ARG A 117 14.97 -7.15 -15.02
C ARG A 117 14.44 -5.73 -14.94
N SER A 118 14.72 -4.90 -15.93
CA SER A 118 14.22 -3.52 -15.97
C SER A 118 12.69 -3.48 -15.99
N ARG A 119 12.03 -4.31 -16.81
CA ARG A 119 10.57 -4.39 -16.84
C ARG A 119 9.95 -4.83 -15.51
N ILE A 120 10.59 -5.77 -14.81
CA ILE A 120 10.12 -6.19 -13.48
C ILE A 120 10.30 -5.06 -12.49
N ALA A 121 11.43 -4.35 -12.52
CA ALA A 121 11.69 -3.22 -11.63
C ALA A 121 10.68 -2.06 -11.82
N GLU A 122 10.14 -1.85 -13.02
CA GLU A 122 9.10 -0.85 -13.31
C GLU A 122 7.78 -1.09 -12.55
N ASN A 123 7.61 -2.23 -11.89
CA ASN A 123 6.41 -2.47 -11.09
C ASN A 123 6.42 -1.79 -9.70
N ILE A 124 7.57 -1.33 -9.21
CA ILE A 124 7.68 -0.72 -7.87
C ILE A 124 8.60 0.48 -7.93
N TYR A 125 8.12 1.63 -7.41
CA TYR A 125 8.89 2.85 -7.31
C TYR A 125 8.98 3.29 -5.84
N LEU A 126 10.17 3.69 -5.43
CA LEU A 126 10.42 4.36 -4.17
C LEU A 126 10.93 5.76 -4.48
N VAL A 127 10.18 6.77 -4.10
CA VAL A 127 10.49 8.18 -4.35
C VAL A 127 10.64 8.89 -3.01
N ALA A 128 11.72 9.65 -2.85
CA ALA A 128 11.93 10.54 -1.71
C ALA A 128 11.87 11.98 -2.20
N SER A 129 11.06 12.81 -1.56
CA SER A 129 10.94 14.25 -1.81
C SER A 129 11.17 15.03 -0.53
N GLY A 130 11.56 16.32 -0.67
CA GLY A 130 11.95 17.15 0.47
C GLY A 130 13.43 16.98 0.87
N SER A 131 13.93 17.87 1.77
CA SER A 131 15.36 17.92 2.11
C SER A 131 15.66 17.42 3.53
N LYS A 132 15.05 18.03 4.55
CA LYS A 132 15.36 17.79 5.96
C LYS A 132 14.58 16.63 6.56
N PHE A 133 13.33 16.51 6.18
CA PHE A 133 12.42 15.43 6.56
C PHE A 133 11.75 14.92 5.29
N PRO A 134 12.36 13.96 4.58
CA PRO A 134 11.84 13.51 3.30
C PRO A 134 10.48 12.84 3.46
N SER A 135 9.55 13.19 2.58
CA SER A 135 8.36 12.37 2.31
C SER A 135 8.80 11.15 1.48
N LEU A 136 8.30 9.98 1.81
CA LEU A 136 8.58 8.75 1.08
C LEU A 136 7.31 8.26 0.42
N ASP A 137 7.35 8.16 -0.92
CA ASP A 137 6.27 7.59 -1.71
C ASP A 137 6.67 6.20 -2.17
N ILE A 138 5.83 5.22 -1.87
CA ILE A 138 5.96 3.86 -2.39
C ILE A 138 4.79 3.65 -3.34
N VAL A 139 5.11 3.40 -4.60
CA VAL A 139 4.12 3.19 -5.66
C VAL A 139 4.35 1.82 -6.25
N ASP A 140 3.30 1.00 -6.33
CA ASP A 140 3.35 -0.28 -7.01
C ASP A 140 2.28 -0.40 -8.10
N LEU A 141 2.58 -1.22 -9.09
CA LEU A 141 1.67 -1.65 -10.14
C LEU A 141 1.14 -3.06 -9.83
N GLY A 142 0.84 -3.30 -8.56
CA GLY A 142 0.30 -4.55 -8.06
C GLY A 142 -1.20 -4.70 -8.33
N GLU A 143 -1.86 -5.55 -7.54
CA GLU A 143 -3.29 -5.82 -7.69
C GLU A 143 -4.17 -4.58 -7.41
N GLY A 144 -3.71 -3.67 -6.58
CA GLY A 144 -4.49 -2.52 -6.12
C GLY A 144 -5.77 -2.91 -5.36
N GLN A 145 -6.42 -1.91 -4.77
CA GLN A 145 -7.66 -2.11 -4.01
C GLN A 145 -8.73 -1.13 -4.46
N SER A 146 -9.98 -1.60 -4.54
CA SER A 146 -11.13 -0.73 -4.74
C SER A 146 -11.43 0.09 -3.48
N PRO A 147 -12.07 1.27 -3.59
CA PRO A 147 -12.41 2.09 -2.43
C PRO A 147 -13.22 1.34 -1.36
N SER A 148 -14.12 0.46 -1.78
CA SER A 148 -14.95 -0.35 -0.89
C SER A 148 -14.15 -1.34 -0.03
N ALA A 149 -12.97 -1.78 -0.51
CA ALA A 149 -12.12 -2.73 0.18
C ALA A 149 -11.19 -2.07 1.23
N PHE A 150 -11.03 -0.73 1.24
CA PHE A 150 -10.06 -0.05 2.09
C PHE A 150 -10.23 -0.36 3.59
N LYS A 151 -11.46 -0.42 4.08
CA LYS A 151 -11.76 -0.72 5.49
C LYS A 151 -11.33 -2.13 5.91
N ASP A 152 -11.26 -3.05 4.95
CA ASP A 152 -10.94 -4.46 5.19
C ASP A 152 -9.50 -4.81 4.83
N THR A 153 -8.76 -3.87 4.24
CA THR A 153 -7.38 -4.03 3.77
C THR A 153 -6.43 -3.02 4.44
N PHE A 154 -6.37 -1.80 3.92
CA PHE A 154 -5.41 -0.78 4.38
C PHE A 154 -5.72 -0.24 5.78
N LEU A 155 -7.00 -0.22 6.18
CA LEU A 155 -7.48 0.36 7.43
C LEU A 155 -7.85 -0.70 8.48
N SER A 156 -7.39 -1.94 8.31
CA SER A 156 -7.61 -3.04 9.25
C SER A 156 -6.29 -3.55 9.82
N LEU A 157 -6.28 -3.84 11.13
CA LEU A 157 -5.14 -4.40 11.84
C LEU A 157 -5.07 -5.93 11.79
N ASN A 158 -6.21 -6.60 11.75
CA ASN A 158 -6.30 -8.03 12.05
C ASN A 158 -6.92 -8.88 10.94
N LYS A 159 -7.32 -8.27 9.81
CA LYS A 159 -7.84 -9.05 8.70
C LYS A 159 -6.69 -9.58 7.86
N GLY A 160 -6.19 -10.76 8.22
CA GLY A 160 -5.12 -11.48 7.50
C GLY A 160 -5.60 -12.02 6.15
N ASN A 161 -5.92 -11.12 5.22
CA ASN A 161 -6.43 -11.45 3.89
C ASN A 161 -5.46 -12.30 3.05
N LYS A 162 -4.20 -12.43 3.48
CA LYS A 162 -3.16 -13.18 2.78
C LYS A 162 -2.77 -14.50 3.49
N SER A 163 -3.43 -14.86 4.58
CA SER A 163 -3.05 -16.03 5.39
C SER A 163 -3.10 -17.36 4.63
N LYS A 164 -3.95 -17.46 3.63
CA LYS A 164 -4.10 -18.65 2.78
C LYS A 164 -3.17 -18.67 1.56
N MET A 165 -2.55 -17.52 1.24
CA MET A 165 -1.67 -17.40 0.08
C MET A 165 -0.26 -17.85 0.46
N GLN A 166 0.27 -18.89 -0.19
CA GLN A 166 1.57 -19.47 0.20
C GLN A 166 2.77 -18.73 -0.38
N PHE A 167 2.58 -18.01 -1.48
CA PHE A 167 3.64 -17.35 -2.24
C PHE A 167 3.86 -15.88 -1.88
N VAL A 168 3.20 -15.36 -0.84
CA VAL A 168 3.37 -14.00 -0.32
C VAL A 168 4.06 -14.01 1.04
N GLN A 169 4.70 -12.89 1.40
CA GLN A 169 5.46 -12.75 2.65
C GLN A 169 4.65 -12.05 3.75
N GLY A 170 3.83 -11.06 3.42
CA GLY A 170 3.03 -10.27 4.38
C GLY A 170 1.77 -10.99 4.87
N LYS A 171 1.94 -12.15 5.52
CA LYS A 171 0.81 -13.04 5.90
C LYS A 171 -0.05 -12.53 7.06
N PHE A 172 0.48 -11.67 7.91
CA PHE A 172 -0.18 -11.32 9.18
C PHE A 172 -1.04 -10.06 9.14
N GLY A 173 -1.09 -9.35 8.01
CA GLY A 173 -1.93 -8.15 7.83
C GLY A 173 -1.52 -6.92 8.66
N MET A 174 -0.56 -7.05 9.57
CA MET A 174 -0.17 -5.99 10.52
C MET A 174 0.98 -5.11 10.03
N GLY A 175 1.84 -5.60 9.16
CA GLY A 175 3.06 -4.90 8.74
C GLY A 175 2.82 -3.57 8.03
N GLY A 176 1.68 -3.46 7.34
CA GLY A 176 1.31 -2.23 6.64
C GLY A 176 1.08 -1.02 7.52
N THR A 177 0.72 -1.20 8.79
CA THR A 177 0.42 -0.13 9.75
C THR A 177 1.62 0.30 10.59
N GLY A 178 2.66 -0.53 10.68
CA GLY A 178 3.86 -0.23 11.47
C GLY A 178 4.58 1.06 11.06
N VAL A 179 4.43 1.50 9.80
CA VAL A 179 5.01 2.76 9.32
C VAL A 179 4.35 3.99 9.95
N LEU A 180 3.11 3.89 10.43
CA LEU A 180 2.39 5.02 11.01
C LEU A 180 3.10 5.62 12.23
N SER A 181 3.83 4.82 12.99
CA SER A 181 4.62 5.30 14.14
C SER A 181 5.83 6.15 13.74
N PHE A 182 6.26 6.08 12.49
CA PHE A 182 7.44 6.77 11.95
C PHE A 182 7.07 7.84 10.92
N GLY A 183 5.78 8.16 10.81
CA GLY A 183 5.29 9.22 9.94
C GLY A 183 5.74 10.62 10.39
N SER A 184 4.98 11.62 9.99
CA SER A 184 5.29 13.02 10.30
C SER A 184 5.32 13.31 11.81
N PRO A 185 6.08 14.33 12.26
CA PRO A 185 6.40 14.53 13.68
C PRO A 185 5.21 14.79 14.60
N LYS A 186 4.16 15.43 14.10
CA LYS A 186 3.00 15.85 14.92
C LYS A 186 1.81 14.91 14.79
N HIS A 187 1.49 14.48 13.57
CA HIS A 187 0.24 13.80 13.26
C HIS A 187 0.41 12.43 12.62
N ASN A 188 1.63 11.93 12.45
CA ASN A 188 1.93 10.63 11.86
C ASN A 188 1.16 10.39 10.54
N LEU A 189 1.17 11.39 9.63
CA LEU A 189 0.36 11.39 8.42
C LEU A 189 0.77 10.29 7.43
N GLN A 190 -0.22 9.60 6.89
CA GLN A 190 -0.06 8.71 5.74
C GLN A 190 -1.20 8.95 4.75
N LEU A 191 -0.87 9.21 3.48
CA LEU A 191 -1.81 9.21 2.37
C LEU A 191 -1.78 7.84 1.69
N ILE A 192 -2.94 7.27 1.45
CA ILE A 192 -3.12 6.03 0.71
C ILE A 192 -4.00 6.33 -0.49
N ILE A 193 -3.50 6.02 -1.69
CA ILE A 193 -4.25 6.13 -2.95
C ILE A 193 -4.18 4.76 -3.62
N SER A 194 -5.30 4.23 -4.03
CA SER A 194 -5.32 2.94 -4.71
C SER A 194 -6.48 2.84 -5.69
N LYS A 195 -6.32 1.95 -6.65
CA LYS A 195 -7.31 1.53 -7.61
C LYS A 195 -7.07 0.06 -7.94
N ARG A 196 -8.12 -0.71 -8.15
CA ARG A 196 -7.98 -2.08 -8.66
C ARG A 196 -7.26 -2.06 -10.00
N ASN A 197 -6.29 -2.94 -10.21
CA ASN A 197 -5.49 -2.94 -11.44
C ASN A 197 -6.35 -3.34 -12.64
N GLN A 198 -6.26 -2.56 -13.72
CA GLN A 198 -7.08 -2.73 -14.92
C GLN A 198 -6.82 -4.03 -15.70
N THR A 199 -5.66 -4.66 -15.50
CA THR A 199 -5.36 -5.94 -16.14
C THR A 199 -6.08 -7.11 -15.51
N ILE A 200 -6.62 -6.93 -14.28
CA ILE A 200 -7.37 -7.95 -13.58
C ILE A 200 -8.81 -7.93 -14.08
N LYS A 201 -9.33 -9.12 -14.42
CA LYS A 201 -10.71 -9.29 -14.88
C LYS A 201 -11.70 -8.74 -13.83
N ASP A 202 -12.76 -8.09 -14.30
CA ASP A 202 -13.81 -7.49 -13.47
C ASP A 202 -13.29 -6.42 -12.48
N SER A 203 -12.21 -5.72 -12.85
CA SER A 203 -11.67 -4.63 -12.05
C SER A 203 -12.59 -3.42 -12.06
N ASP A 204 -12.80 -2.84 -10.87
CA ASP A 204 -13.46 -1.55 -10.69
C ASP A 204 -12.56 -0.42 -11.24
N GLU A 205 -13.15 0.58 -11.91
CA GLU A 205 -12.41 1.72 -12.44
C GLU A 205 -12.24 2.87 -11.43
N GLU A 206 -12.81 2.75 -10.24
CA GLU A 206 -12.81 3.80 -9.26
C GLU A 206 -11.46 3.90 -8.50
N TRP A 207 -10.98 5.14 -8.36
CA TRP A 207 -9.87 5.48 -7.48
C TRP A 207 -10.38 5.76 -6.07
N GLY A 208 -9.72 5.17 -5.08
CA GLY A 208 -9.91 5.51 -3.69
C GLY A 208 -8.73 6.30 -3.14
N MET A 209 -9.02 7.17 -2.18
CA MET A 209 -7.97 7.77 -1.34
C MET A 209 -8.43 7.84 0.11
N THR A 210 -7.50 7.75 1.01
CA THR A 210 -7.71 8.01 2.44
C THR A 210 -6.46 8.61 3.06
N VAL A 211 -6.63 9.41 4.11
CA VAL A 211 -5.54 9.91 4.94
C VAL A 211 -5.67 9.27 6.32
N VAL A 212 -4.56 8.77 6.84
CA VAL A 212 -4.45 8.35 8.22
C VAL A 212 -3.68 9.41 8.99
N ARG A 213 -4.18 9.76 10.19
CA ARG A 213 -3.51 10.69 11.10
C ARG A 213 -3.63 10.24 12.54
N ARG A 214 -2.72 10.69 13.37
CA ARG A 214 -2.80 10.65 14.84
C ARG A 214 -3.11 12.05 15.36
N ILE A 215 -4.06 12.16 16.30
CA ILE A 215 -4.40 13.41 16.99
C ILE A 215 -3.94 13.30 18.45
#